data_dd9eac843f9c6718f099271c2b0e6da5
#
_entry.id   dd9eac843f9c6718f099271c2b0e6da5
#
_cell.length_a   1.000
_cell.length_b   1.000
_cell.length_c   1.000
_cell.angle_alpha   90.00
_cell.angle_beta   90.00
_cell.angle_gamma   90.00
#
_symmetry.space_group_name_H-M   'P 1'
#
loop_
_entity.id
_entity.type
_entity.pdbx_description
1 polymer ?
#
loop_
_entity_poly.entity_id
_entity_poly.type
_entity_poly.pdbx_seq_one_letter_code
_entity_poly.pdbx_strand_id
1 'polypeptide(L)'
;ELNIENKFDVVSIITVLEHLYDPKKCIQKIRNLMTENGYLFIEIPDTEFPRSDILPDYLAFEHLHHWTKNSISNLLHLSGLQIVFTEQKRNDDDSGNPENVLRILAKKNSDIGEKILINDYTKQSKNLIKFKQDHNKFIEKFKSKIDHVLKELKDEKLSIYCAGLHTSTLISLFPELNDKIVSIY
;
A
#
# COMPACT_ATOMS: atom_id res chain seq x y z
N GLU A 1 -14.59 23.06 3.83
CA GLU A 1 -15.15 21.84 4.43
C GLU A 1 -16.53 21.58 3.83
N LEU A 2 -16.75 20.38 3.28
CA LEU A 2 -18.07 19.96 2.83
C LEU A 2 -18.94 19.73 4.08
N ASN A 3 -20.04 20.48 4.18
CA ASN A 3 -21.03 20.26 5.23
C ASN A 3 -21.97 19.13 4.76
N ILE A 4 -21.68 17.89 5.18
CA ILE A 4 -22.48 16.72 4.83
C ILE A 4 -23.42 16.46 6.01
N GLU A 5 -24.72 16.76 5.84
CA GLU A 5 -25.74 16.54 6.87
C GLU A 5 -26.30 15.11 6.82
N ASN A 6 -26.23 14.46 5.66
CA ASN A 6 -26.77 13.11 5.47
C ASN A 6 -25.88 12.05 6.16
N LYS A 7 -26.56 11.00 6.64
CA LYS A 7 -25.91 9.78 7.13
C LYS A 7 -25.95 8.70 6.05
N PHE A 8 -24.93 7.84 6.07
CA PHE A 8 -24.77 6.78 5.06
C PHE A 8 -24.77 5.41 5.73
N ASP A 9 -25.41 4.45 5.09
CA ASP A 9 -25.41 3.06 5.54
C ASP A 9 -24.11 2.35 5.20
N VAL A 10 -23.42 2.80 4.15
CA VAL A 10 -22.10 2.29 3.75
C VAL A 10 -21.22 3.48 3.37
N VAL A 11 -20.02 3.49 3.93
CA VAL A 11 -18.95 4.39 3.52
C VAL A 11 -17.74 3.54 3.13
N SER A 12 -17.07 3.89 2.04
CA SER A 12 -15.84 3.21 1.62
C SER A 12 -14.66 4.16 1.55
N ILE A 13 -13.49 3.64 1.93
CA ILE A 13 -12.19 4.29 1.77
C ILE A 13 -11.22 3.26 1.19
N ILE A 14 -10.77 3.51 -0.04
CA ILE A 14 -9.98 2.56 -0.83
C ILE A 14 -8.69 3.25 -1.25
N THR A 15 -7.54 2.71 -0.84
CA THR A 15 -6.19 3.24 -1.15
C THR A 15 -6.06 4.76 -0.89
N VAL A 16 -6.52 5.22 0.26
CA VAL A 16 -6.46 6.63 0.69
C VAL A 16 -5.89 6.77 2.09
N LEU A 17 -6.18 5.80 2.98
CA LEU A 17 -5.86 5.94 4.40
C LEU A 17 -4.34 6.00 4.66
N GLU A 18 -3.56 5.35 3.82
CA GLU A 18 -2.09 5.33 3.84
C GLU A 18 -1.47 6.68 3.52
N HIS A 19 -2.17 7.54 2.78
CA HIS A 19 -1.70 8.87 2.37
C HIS A 19 -2.11 9.99 3.35
N LEU A 20 -2.99 9.70 4.31
CA LEU A 20 -3.53 10.74 5.18
C LEU A 20 -2.56 11.15 6.28
N TYR A 21 -2.42 12.45 6.52
CA TYR A 21 -1.61 12.96 7.62
C TYR A 21 -2.18 12.57 9.00
N ASP A 22 -3.51 12.60 9.18
CA ASP A 22 -4.20 12.21 10.41
C ASP A 22 -5.32 11.20 10.11
N PRO A 23 -5.00 9.92 9.97
CA PRO A 23 -5.97 8.87 9.66
C PRO A 23 -7.00 8.68 10.79
N LYS A 24 -6.62 8.92 12.05
CA LYS A 24 -7.55 8.81 13.19
C LYS A 24 -8.67 9.83 13.08
N LYS A 25 -8.33 11.09 12.82
CA LYS A 25 -9.32 12.16 12.65
C LYS A 25 -10.22 11.91 11.44
N CYS A 26 -9.67 11.35 10.35
CA CYS A 26 -10.46 10.95 9.19
C CYS A 26 -11.48 9.87 9.55
N ILE A 27 -11.06 8.77 10.18
CA ILE A 27 -11.96 7.69 10.60
C ILE A 27 -13.04 8.18 11.57
N GLN A 28 -12.70 9.08 12.50
CA GLN A 28 -13.69 9.68 13.40
C GLN A 28 -14.72 10.53 12.66
N LYS A 29 -14.31 11.30 11.65
CA LYS A 29 -15.25 12.05 10.79
C LYS A 29 -16.15 11.10 10.00
N ILE A 30 -15.60 10.05 9.41
CA ILE A 30 -16.35 9.01 8.68
C ILE A 30 -17.38 8.36 9.62
N ARG A 31 -16.96 7.97 10.83
CA ARG A 31 -17.87 7.38 11.83
C ARG A 31 -19.06 8.29 12.10
N ASN A 32 -18.85 9.61 12.15
CA ASN A 32 -19.93 10.58 12.35
C ASN A 32 -20.88 10.68 11.15
N LEU A 33 -20.43 10.34 9.95
CA LEU A 33 -21.26 10.28 8.73
C LEU A 33 -22.03 8.98 8.56
N MET A 34 -21.71 7.92 9.31
CA MET A 34 -22.39 6.64 9.25
C MET A 34 -23.72 6.66 10.02
N THR A 35 -24.72 5.93 9.54
CA THR A 35 -25.91 5.56 10.34
C THR A 35 -25.50 4.67 11.51
N GLU A 36 -26.39 4.46 12.49
CA GLU A 36 -26.06 3.63 13.68
C GLU A 36 -25.77 2.17 13.29
N ASN A 37 -26.41 1.66 12.25
CA ASN A 37 -26.19 0.32 11.72
C ASN A 37 -25.26 0.30 10.48
N GLY A 38 -24.62 1.44 10.16
CA GLY A 38 -23.80 1.62 8.98
C GLY A 38 -22.48 0.86 9.06
N TYR A 39 -21.92 0.63 7.89
CA TYR A 39 -20.64 -0.05 7.69
C TYR A 39 -19.59 0.87 7.08
N LEU A 40 -18.35 0.68 7.50
CA LEU A 40 -17.17 1.26 6.86
C LEU A 40 -16.39 0.13 6.20
N PHE A 41 -16.23 0.22 4.87
CA PHE A 41 -15.32 -0.63 4.10
C PHE A 41 -13.99 0.09 3.91
N ILE A 42 -12.89 -0.61 4.19
CA ILE A 42 -11.52 -0.11 4.00
C ILE A 42 -10.76 -1.11 3.15
N GLU A 43 -10.05 -0.62 2.13
CA GLU A 43 -9.02 -1.36 1.41
C GLU A 43 -7.71 -0.56 1.45
N ILE A 44 -6.63 -1.19 1.90
CA ILE A 44 -5.31 -0.58 2.07
C ILE A 44 -4.21 -1.58 1.72
N PRO A 45 -3.00 -1.13 1.34
CA PRO A 45 -1.84 -2.01 1.19
C PRO A 45 -1.54 -2.77 2.48
N ASP A 46 -1.29 -4.09 2.35
CA ASP A 46 -0.98 -4.95 3.50
C ASP A 46 0.53 -5.06 3.71
N THR A 47 1.05 -4.29 4.67
CA THR A 47 2.48 -4.28 4.97
C THR A 47 2.97 -5.47 5.81
N GLU A 48 2.08 -6.37 6.24
CA GLU A 48 2.52 -7.64 6.82
C GLU A 48 3.17 -8.58 5.79
N PHE A 49 2.78 -8.42 4.52
CA PHE A 49 3.26 -9.23 3.40
C PHE A 49 3.67 -8.35 2.22
N PRO A 50 4.72 -7.53 2.40
CA PRO A 50 5.16 -6.63 1.34
C PRO A 50 5.75 -7.45 0.19
N ARG A 51 5.47 -7.04 -1.05
CA ARG A 51 6.05 -7.66 -2.23
C ARG A 51 7.46 -7.12 -2.48
N SER A 52 8.43 -8.02 -2.48
CA SER A 52 9.83 -7.68 -2.71
C SER A 52 10.25 -7.75 -4.19
N ASP A 53 9.34 -8.16 -5.07
CA ASP A 53 9.58 -8.45 -6.49
C ASP A 53 8.91 -7.44 -7.45
N ILE A 54 8.68 -6.23 -6.98
CA ILE A 54 8.08 -5.13 -7.75
C ILE A 54 8.96 -3.90 -7.77
N LEU A 55 8.79 -3.07 -8.82
CA LEU A 55 9.31 -1.72 -8.93
C LEU A 55 8.11 -0.77 -9.12
N PRO A 56 8.06 0.38 -8.45
CA PRO A 56 8.94 0.85 -7.38
C PRO A 56 8.83 0.02 -6.10
N ASP A 57 9.69 0.32 -5.13
CA ASP A 57 9.66 -0.31 -3.82
C ASP A 57 8.25 -0.22 -3.22
N TYR A 58 7.82 -1.30 -2.57
CA TYR A 58 6.54 -1.37 -1.84
C TYR A 58 6.37 -0.26 -0.79
N LEU A 59 7.48 0.24 -0.24
CA LEU A 59 7.51 1.34 0.71
C LEU A 59 7.58 2.70 -0.01
N ALA A 60 6.57 2.99 -0.84
CA ALA A 60 6.48 4.25 -1.57
C ALA A 60 6.50 5.46 -0.62
N PHE A 61 7.24 6.51 -0.98
CA PHE A 61 7.41 7.72 -0.15
C PHE A 61 6.11 8.48 0.10
N GLU A 62 5.11 8.31 -0.73
CA GLU A 62 3.78 8.91 -0.62
C GLU A 62 2.88 8.22 0.41
N HIS A 63 3.27 7.01 0.87
CA HIS A 63 2.58 6.30 1.94
C HIS A 63 3.12 6.78 3.29
N LEU A 64 2.42 7.73 3.92
CA LEU A 64 2.76 8.23 5.25
C LEU A 64 2.56 7.18 6.34
N HIS A 65 1.70 6.21 6.09
CA HIS A 65 1.39 5.11 7.00
C HIS A 65 1.49 3.76 6.31
N HIS A 66 2.07 2.81 7.03
CA HIS A 66 2.16 1.41 6.63
C HIS A 66 1.35 0.55 7.58
N TRP A 67 0.28 -0.05 7.06
CA TRP A 67 -0.72 -0.70 7.88
C TRP A 67 -0.52 -2.21 7.96
N THR A 68 -0.58 -2.74 9.18
CA THR A 68 -0.76 -4.17 9.45
C THR A 68 -2.19 -4.41 9.93
N LYS A 69 -2.63 -5.67 9.92
CA LYS A 69 -3.94 -6.03 10.50
C LYS A 69 -4.08 -5.54 11.94
N ASN A 70 -3.01 -5.61 12.74
CA ASN A 70 -3.04 -5.17 14.13
C ASN A 70 -3.09 -3.65 14.27
N SER A 71 -2.28 -2.91 13.51
CA SER A 71 -2.23 -1.46 13.61
C SER A 71 -3.55 -0.81 13.18
N ILE A 72 -4.15 -1.27 12.08
CA ILE A 72 -5.47 -0.77 11.66
C ILE A 72 -6.59 -1.18 12.62
N SER A 73 -6.52 -2.40 13.19
CA SER A 73 -7.48 -2.84 14.21
C SER A 73 -7.43 -1.96 15.46
N ASN A 74 -6.23 -1.56 15.88
CA ASN A 74 -6.06 -0.63 16.99
C ASN A 74 -6.64 0.76 16.66
N LEU A 75 -6.38 1.28 15.46
CA LEU A 75 -6.91 2.57 14.99
C LEU A 75 -8.44 2.58 14.99
N LEU A 76 -9.07 1.54 14.43
CA LEU A 76 -10.52 1.43 14.35
C LEU A 76 -11.14 1.32 15.74
N HIS A 77 -10.57 0.51 16.61
CA HIS A 77 -11.03 0.42 18.00
C HIS A 77 -10.95 1.77 18.71
N LEU A 78 -9.81 2.47 18.64
CA LEU A 78 -9.62 3.80 19.24
C LEU A 78 -10.52 4.89 18.61
N SER A 79 -11.11 4.59 17.45
CA SER A 79 -12.06 5.47 16.76
C SER A 79 -13.53 5.09 16.97
N GLY A 80 -13.81 4.11 17.84
CA GLY A 80 -15.19 3.69 18.14
C GLY A 80 -15.81 2.78 17.10
N LEU A 81 -14.98 2.00 16.40
CA LEU A 81 -15.42 1.04 15.39
C LEU A 81 -14.98 -0.37 15.76
N GLN A 82 -15.86 -1.33 15.47
CA GLN A 82 -15.61 -2.77 15.63
C GLN A 82 -15.47 -3.40 14.26
N ILE A 83 -14.39 -4.16 14.06
CA ILE A 83 -14.20 -4.97 12.86
C ILE A 83 -15.17 -6.14 12.91
N VAL A 84 -15.89 -6.35 11.81
CA VAL A 84 -16.81 -7.49 11.62
C VAL A 84 -16.29 -8.48 10.59
N PHE A 85 -15.39 -8.04 9.67
CA PHE A 85 -14.75 -8.92 8.70
C PHE A 85 -13.38 -8.37 8.32
N THR A 86 -12.42 -9.28 8.05
CA THR A 86 -11.12 -8.94 7.47
C THR A 86 -10.71 -10.00 6.46
N GLU A 87 -10.15 -9.53 5.34
CA GLU A 87 -9.52 -10.36 4.32
C GLU A 87 -8.12 -9.83 4.03
N GLN A 88 -7.12 -10.71 4.05
CA GLN A 88 -5.78 -10.43 3.53
C GLN A 88 -5.66 -11.10 2.16
N LYS A 89 -5.86 -10.32 1.10
CA LYS A 89 -5.76 -10.83 -0.26
C LYS A 89 -4.31 -10.71 -0.73
N ARG A 90 -3.72 -11.84 -1.07
CA ARG A 90 -2.43 -11.92 -1.75
C ARG A 90 -2.65 -11.98 -3.25
N ASN A 91 -1.95 -11.16 -3.99
CA ASN A 91 -1.98 -11.20 -5.44
C ASN A 91 -0.93 -12.19 -5.93
N ASP A 92 -1.25 -13.46 -5.80
CA ASP A 92 -0.49 -14.58 -6.40
C ASP A 92 -1.00 -14.88 -7.81
N ASP A 93 -2.03 -14.16 -8.27
CA ASP A 93 -2.70 -14.35 -9.54
C ASP A 93 -2.38 -13.21 -10.53
N ASP A 94 -2.56 -13.51 -11.82
CA ASP A 94 -2.36 -12.58 -12.96
C ASP A 94 -3.42 -11.46 -13.01
N SER A 95 -4.06 -11.10 -11.89
CA SER A 95 -5.16 -10.13 -11.83
C SER A 95 -4.74 -8.67 -12.10
N GLY A 96 -3.46 -8.44 -12.39
CA GLY A 96 -2.93 -7.12 -12.77
C GLY A 96 -2.78 -6.12 -11.62
N ASN A 97 -3.21 -6.46 -10.41
CA ASN A 97 -2.95 -5.63 -9.24
C ASN A 97 -1.69 -6.16 -8.50
N PRO A 98 -0.57 -5.44 -8.53
CA PRO A 98 0.71 -5.92 -8.00
C PRO A 98 0.77 -5.94 -6.47
N GLU A 99 -0.19 -5.37 -5.75
CA GLU A 99 -0.10 -5.19 -4.30
C GLU A 99 -0.94 -6.21 -3.53
N ASN A 100 -0.38 -6.69 -2.42
CA ASN A 100 -1.17 -7.38 -1.41
C ASN A 100 -2.03 -6.37 -0.67
N VAL A 101 -3.31 -6.67 -0.49
CA VAL A 101 -4.26 -5.74 0.13
C VAL A 101 -4.92 -6.34 1.36
N LEU A 102 -5.19 -5.47 2.32
CA LEU A 102 -5.99 -5.75 3.51
C LEU A 102 -7.36 -5.10 3.35
N ARG A 103 -8.40 -5.91 3.34
CA ARG A 103 -9.80 -5.47 3.30
C ARG A 103 -10.43 -5.63 4.65
N ILE A 104 -11.16 -4.63 5.07
CA ILE A 104 -11.79 -4.58 6.38
C ILE A 104 -13.21 -4.07 6.24
N LEU A 105 -14.13 -4.75 6.90
CA LEU A 105 -15.47 -4.23 7.15
C LEU A 105 -15.62 -3.96 8.63
N ALA A 106 -16.01 -2.74 8.98
CA ALA A 106 -16.21 -2.31 10.37
C ALA A 106 -17.58 -1.66 10.54
N LYS A 107 -18.10 -1.69 11.76
CA LYS A 107 -19.34 -1.02 12.15
C LYS A 107 -19.15 -0.18 13.41
N LYS A 108 -20.07 0.73 13.69
CA LYS A 108 -20.06 1.45 14.98
C LYS A 108 -20.12 0.48 16.16
N ASN A 109 -19.35 0.81 17.18
CA ASN A 109 -19.45 0.15 18.48
C ASN A 109 -19.65 1.23 19.54
N SER A 110 -20.81 1.20 20.20
CA SER A 110 -21.13 2.09 21.32
C SER A 110 -20.54 1.60 22.63
N ASP A 111 -20.23 0.31 22.73
CA ASP A 111 -19.61 -0.30 23.89
C ASP A 111 -18.14 -0.65 23.59
N ILE A 112 -17.30 0.37 23.66
CA ILE A 112 -15.85 0.20 23.50
C ILE A 112 -15.30 -0.19 24.88
N GLY A 113 -15.38 -1.49 25.19
CA GLY A 113 -14.67 -2.05 26.33
C GLY A 113 -13.15 -1.79 26.22
N GLU A 114 -12.45 -1.88 27.34
CA GLU A 114 -10.98 -1.80 27.34
C GLU A 114 -10.41 -2.93 26.47
N LYS A 115 -9.82 -2.56 25.32
CA LYS A 115 -9.07 -3.49 24.49
C LYS A 115 -7.59 -3.23 24.70
N ILE A 116 -6.86 -4.29 25.01
CA ILE A 116 -5.39 -4.25 24.98
C ILE A 116 -4.96 -4.02 23.54
N LEU A 117 -4.29 -2.91 23.28
CA LEU A 117 -3.73 -2.61 21.96
C LEU A 117 -2.60 -3.59 21.67
N ILE A 118 -2.64 -4.17 20.46
CA ILE A 118 -1.65 -5.16 20.06
C ILE A 118 -0.41 -4.41 19.55
N ASN A 119 0.73 -4.68 20.18
CA ASN A 119 2.03 -4.21 19.70
C ASN A 119 2.74 -5.34 18.96
N ASP A 120 2.85 -5.22 17.64
CA ASP A 120 3.54 -6.19 16.77
C ASP A 120 4.88 -5.67 16.22
N TYR A 121 5.43 -4.60 16.80
CA TYR A 121 6.67 -3.96 16.36
C TYR A 121 7.81 -4.93 16.10
N THR A 122 8.09 -5.84 17.05
CA THR A 122 9.20 -6.81 16.91
C THR A 122 9.00 -7.75 15.71
N LYS A 123 7.76 -8.19 15.47
CA LYS A 123 7.42 -9.03 14.32
C LYS A 123 7.62 -8.25 13.02
N GLN A 124 7.09 -7.03 12.96
CA GLN A 124 7.14 -6.22 11.75
C GLN A 124 8.56 -5.74 11.42
N SER A 125 9.39 -5.44 12.42
CA SER A 125 10.81 -5.13 12.20
C SER A 125 11.55 -6.29 11.53
N LYS A 126 11.29 -7.54 11.94
CA LYS A 126 11.88 -8.72 11.29
C LYS A 126 11.39 -8.91 9.86
N ASN A 127 10.08 -8.70 9.63
CA ASN A 127 9.49 -8.76 8.29
C ASN A 127 10.12 -7.72 7.35
N LEU A 128 10.33 -6.49 7.84
CA LEU A 128 10.95 -5.41 7.06
C LEU A 128 12.41 -5.72 6.70
N ILE A 129 13.19 -6.28 7.64
CA ILE A 129 14.57 -6.70 7.36
C ILE A 129 14.59 -7.78 6.27
N LYS A 130 13.70 -8.78 6.38
CA LYS A 130 13.59 -9.84 5.38
C LYS A 130 13.17 -9.28 4.02
N PHE A 131 12.16 -8.42 3.99
CA PHE A 131 11.71 -7.73 2.78
C PHE A 131 12.88 -7.02 2.08
N LYS A 132 13.65 -6.21 2.80
CA LYS A 132 14.81 -5.50 2.26
C LYS A 132 15.84 -6.44 1.65
N GLN A 133 16.12 -7.57 2.31
CA GLN A 133 17.05 -8.57 1.79
C GLN A 133 16.56 -9.21 0.48
N ASP A 134 15.27 -9.56 0.45
CA ASP A 134 14.66 -10.20 -0.73
C ASP A 134 14.52 -9.20 -1.88
N HIS A 135 14.18 -7.95 -1.60
CA HIS A 135 14.12 -6.87 -2.59
C HIS A 135 15.51 -6.58 -3.20
N ASN A 136 16.57 -6.52 -2.39
CA ASN A 136 17.93 -6.36 -2.91
C ASN A 136 18.31 -7.48 -3.89
N LYS A 137 17.99 -8.74 -3.56
CA LYS A 137 18.23 -9.87 -4.49
C LYS A 137 17.43 -9.73 -5.79
N PHE A 138 16.19 -9.24 -5.69
CA PHE A 138 15.38 -8.96 -6.87
C PHE A 138 16.03 -7.88 -7.74
N ILE A 139 16.49 -6.78 -7.17
CA ILE A 139 17.19 -5.71 -7.89
C ILE A 139 18.46 -6.23 -8.57
N GLU A 140 19.28 -7.03 -7.89
CA GLU A 140 20.49 -7.64 -8.47
C GLU A 140 20.14 -8.53 -9.68
N LYS A 141 19.12 -9.37 -9.55
CA LYS A 141 18.66 -10.23 -10.64
C LYS A 141 18.09 -9.41 -11.80
N PHE A 142 17.38 -8.34 -11.49
CA PHE A 142 16.82 -7.44 -12.49
C PHE A 142 17.93 -6.69 -13.25
N LYS A 143 18.95 -6.22 -12.52
CA LYS A 143 20.14 -5.60 -13.11
C LYS A 143 20.82 -6.52 -14.11
N SER A 144 21.02 -7.78 -13.76
CA SER A 144 21.61 -8.77 -14.68
C SER A 144 20.80 -8.91 -15.98
N LYS A 145 19.47 -8.80 -15.92
CA LYS A 145 18.62 -8.80 -17.12
C LYS A 145 18.79 -7.52 -17.95
N ILE A 146 18.85 -6.36 -17.30
CA ILE A 146 19.10 -5.08 -17.98
C ILE A 146 20.46 -5.08 -18.67
N ASP A 147 21.52 -5.55 -17.99
CA ASP A 147 22.86 -5.68 -18.57
C ASP A 147 22.87 -6.58 -19.82
N HIS A 148 22.08 -7.66 -19.79
CA HIS A 148 21.95 -8.55 -20.94
C HIS A 148 21.27 -7.83 -22.12
N VAL A 149 20.16 -7.15 -21.89
CA VAL A 149 19.44 -6.37 -22.91
C VAL A 149 20.34 -5.30 -23.51
N LEU A 150 21.05 -4.53 -22.66
CA LEU A 150 21.97 -3.48 -23.13
C LEU A 150 23.09 -4.01 -24.02
N LYS A 151 23.61 -5.22 -23.74
CA LYS A 151 24.61 -5.88 -24.60
C LYS A 151 24.05 -6.29 -25.95
N GLU A 152 22.80 -6.77 -25.97
CA GLU A 152 22.13 -7.16 -27.23
C GLU A 152 21.77 -5.96 -28.11
N LEU A 153 21.39 -4.83 -27.49
CA LEU A 153 21.03 -3.61 -28.21
C LEU A 153 22.20 -2.95 -28.96
N LYS A 154 23.45 -3.25 -28.59
CA LYS A 154 24.66 -2.64 -29.18
C LYS A 154 24.51 -1.12 -29.34
N ASP A 155 24.36 -0.63 -30.58
CA ASP A 155 24.19 0.79 -30.91
C ASP A 155 22.72 1.21 -31.07
N GLU A 156 21.78 0.29 -30.92
CA GLU A 156 20.36 0.58 -31.03
C GLU A 156 19.90 1.46 -29.85
N LYS A 157 18.83 2.21 -30.10
CA LYS A 157 18.23 3.14 -29.14
C LYS A 157 16.88 2.61 -28.64
N LEU A 158 16.49 3.08 -27.48
CA LEU A 158 15.25 2.73 -26.81
C LEU A 158 14.28 3.91 -26.77
N SER A 159 13.02 3.63 -26.98
CA SER A 159 11.92 4.51 -26.60
C SER A 159 11.11 3.84 -25.49
N ILE A 160 10.79 4.61 -24.45
CA ILE A 160 9.97 4.11 -23.33
C ILE A 160 8.55 4.65 -23.49
N TYR A 161 7.59 3.75 -23.41
CA TYR A 161 6.18 4.13 -23.33
C TYR A 161 5.72 4.08 -21.87
N CYS A 162 5.10 5.18 -21.41
CA CYS A 162 4.65 5.43 -20.05
C CYS A 162 5.68 6.19 -19.18
N ALA A 163 5.44 7.49 -19.00
CA ALA A 163 6.28 8.39 -18.18
C ALA A 163 5.82 8.43 -16.72
N GLY A 164 5.69 7.27 -16.08
CA GLY A 164 5.21 7.13 -14.69
C GLY A 164 6.31 6.87 -13.68
N LEU A 165 5.89 6.59 -12.43
CA LEU A 165 6.78 6.27 -11.31
C LEU A 165 7.69 5.06 -11.63
N HIS A 166 7.18 4.04 -12.32
CA HIS A 166 7.98 2.87 -12.72
C HIS A 166 9.13 3.26 -13.65
N THR A 167 8.89 4.14 -14.60
CA THR A 167 9.93 4.64 -15.53
C THR A 167 11.00 5.44 -14.79
N SER A 168 10.61 6.37 -13.92
CA SER A 168 11.56 7.15 -13.12
C SER A 168 12.38 6.28 -12.18
N THR A 169 11.75 5.28 -11.55
CA THR A 169 12.44 4.30 -10.70
C THR A 169 13.42 3.45 -11.51
N LEU A 170 13.00 2.96 -12.68
CA LEU A 170 13.86 2.17 -13.57
C LEU A 170 15.13 2.95 -13.96
N ILE A 171 14.97 4.20 -14.42
CA ILE A 171 16.07 5.06 -14.81
C ILE A 171 16.99 5.41 -13.63
N SER A 172 16.41 5.64 -12.45
CA SER A 172 17.17 5.93 -11.23
C SER A 172 18.01 4.73 -10.76
N LEU A 173 17.48 3.53 -10.87
CA LEU A 173 18.17 2.30 -10.47
C LEU A 173 19.23 1.84 -11.50
N PHE A 174 19.02 2.17 -12.78
CA PHE A 174 19.85 1.75 -13.90
C PHE A 174 20.21 2.95 -14.79
N PRO A 175 21.07 3.86 -14.29
CA PRO A 175 21.41 5.08 -15.01
C PRO A 175 22.07 4.84 -16.36
N GLU A 176 22.66 3.67 -16.58
CA GLU A 176 23.21 3.22 -17.87
C GLU A 176 22.18 3.13 -18.99
N LEU A 177 20.89 3.08 -18.69
CA LEU A 177 19.81 3.17 -19.67
C LEU A 177 19.70 4.56 -20.31
N ASN A 178 20.11 5.64 -19.61
CA ASN A 178 19.97 7.01 -20.10
C ASN A 178 20.65 7.24 -21.45
N ASP A 179 21.81 6.61 -21.66
CA ASP A 179 22.57 6.76 -22.92
C ASP A 179 21.87 6.07 -24.11
N LYS A 180 20.92 5.19 -23.83
CA LYS A 180 20.17 4.44 -24.84
C LYS A 180 18.78 5.01 -25.09
N ILE A 181 18.19 5.72 -24.12
CA ILE A 181 16.84 6.27 -24.22
C ILE A 181 16.84 7.54 -25.09
N VAL A 182 16.05 7.55 -26.16
CA VAL A 182 15.87 8.71 -27.05
C VAL A 182 14.56 9.45 -26.82
N SER A 183 13.56 8.77 -26.27
CA SER A 183 12.25 9.37 -25.99
C SER A 183 11.48 8.59 -24.90
N ILE A 184 10.64 9.32 -24.17
CA ILE A 184 9.71 8.78 -23.19
C ILE A 184 8.33 9.38 -23.52
N TYR A 185 7.32 8.54 -23.69
CA TYR A 185 5.96 8.91 -24.06
C TYR A 185 4.96 8.71 -22.92
#